data_0571274af23ce42bb621d38440554367
#
_entry.id   0571274af23ce42bb621d38440554367
#
_cell.length_a   1.000
_cell.length_b   1.000
_cell.length_c   1.000
_cell.angle_alpha   90.00
_cell.angle_beta   90.00
_cell.angle_gamma   90.00
#
_symmetry.space_group_name_H-M   'P 1'
#
loop_
_entity.id
_entity.type
_entity.pdbx_description
1 polymer ?
#
loop_
_entity_poly.entity_id
_entity_poly.type
_entity_poly.pdbx_seq_one_letter_code
_entity_poly.pdbx_strand_id
1 'polypeptide(L)'
;TAIRQFLVMTQILKHVDADAPIRMLVAECEQPSTVLAALYFARLFGIADRVDVSPLFETETALEHGGRFLDLLLSEPDYQAYAKGRGRIAIQTGFSDAGRFVGQIPASLAIERLQGRLAEAMAANGLTDVAALIFDTHGEGMGRGAHPSSFEDRIEWALSPWAQRRFTRAGIALEPEASFQGGDGYLLFATPEIALATLTQVVAHSPAHTDPDVPTDPFYRRTDLSLDFYRAIKEHQRDHLESRTYSRAITAFGLGLLN
;
A
#
# COMPACT_ATOMS: atom_id res chain seq x y z
N THR A 1 2.41 18.68 -17.41
CA THR A 1 2.45 18.53 -15.93
C THR A 1 3.37 17.40 -15.52
N ALA A 2 3.22 16.18 -16.04
CA ALA A 2 4.08 15.03 -15.69
C ALA A 2 5.58 15.30 -15.91
N ILE A 3 5.98 15.87 -17.05
CA ILE A 3 7.38 16.19 -17.35
C ILE A 3 8.01 17.11 -16.27
N ARG A 4 7.22 18.06 -15.73
CA ARG A 4 7.70 18.94 -14.64
C ARG A 4 8.04 18.17 -13.38
N GLN A 5 7.33 17.12 -13.05
CA GLN A 5 7.62 16.27 -11.89
C GLN A 5 8.99 15.61 -12.03
N PHE A 6 9.31 15.07 -13.20
CA PHE A 6 10.63 14.48 -13.47
C PHE A 6 11.77 15.50 -13.40
N LEU A 7 11.54 16.72 -13.92
CA LEU A 7 12.48 17.82 -13.76
C LEU A 7 12.71 18.17 -12.28
N VAL A 8 11.63 18.25 -11.49
CA VAL A 8 11.73 18.55 -10.05
C VAL A 8 12.47 17.42 -9.33
N MET A 9 12.16 16.16 -9.60
CA MET A 9 12.88 15.02 -9.02
C MET A 9 14.39 15.08 -9.35
N THR A 10 14.73 15.41 -10.60
CA THR A 10 16.13 15.60 -10.99
C THR A 10 16.81 16.72 -10.20
N GLN A 11 16.11 17.83 -9.95
CA GLN A 11 16.65 18.93 -9.14
C GLN A 11 16.78 18.55 -7.67
N ILE A 12 15.83 17.79 -7.11
CA ILE A 12 15.91 17.28 -5.73
C ILE A 12 17.14 16.39 -5.58
N LEU A 13 17.32 15.40 -6.46
CA LEU A 13 18.46 14.50 -6.42
C LEU A 13 19.80 15.23 -6.61
N LYS A 14 19.81 16.32 -7.37
CA LYS A 14 21.03 17.09 -7.64
C LYS A 14 21.39 18.07 -6.52
N HIS A 15 20.40 18.67 -5.86
CA HIS A 15 20.64 19.85 -5.02
C HIS A 15 20.15 19.69 -3.56
N VAL A 16 19.34 18.68 -3.27
CA VAL A 16 18.75 18.51 -1.94
C VAL A 16 19.24 17.24 -1.28
N ASP A 17 18.98 16.09 -1.91
CA ASP A 17 19.36 14.78 -1.38
C ASP A 17 19.59 13.81 -2.55
N ALA A 18 20.82 13.38 -2.72
CA ALA A 18 21.22 12.41 -3.74
C ALA A 18 21.07 10.96 -3.27
N ASP A 19 20.98 10.73 -1.96
CA ASP A 19 21.09 9.39 -1.36
C ASP A 19 19.71 8.75 -1.12
N ALA A 20 18.73 9.54 -0.69
CA ALA A 20 17.38 9.02 -0.45
C ALA A 20 16.63 8.70 -1.76
N PRO A 21 16.05 7.52 -1.88
CA PRO A 21 15.25 7.20 -3.05
C PRO A 21 13.94 8.02 -3.06
N ILE A 22 13.54 8.45 -4.25
CA ILE A 22 12.26 9.14 -4.43
C ILE A 22 11.16 8.10 -4.64
N ARG A 23 10.08 8.17 -3.86
CA ARG A 23 8.85 7.41 -4.06
C ARG A 23 7.96 8.15 -5.06
N MET A 24 7.82 7.65 -6.27
CA MET A 24 6.93 8.20 -7.28
C MET A 24 5.64 7.38 -7.33
N LEU A 25 4.57 7.94 -6.78
CA LEU A 25 3.25 7.33 -6.85
C LEU A 25 2.62 7.58 -8.20
N VAL A 26 2.12 6.51 -8.80
CA VAL A 26 1.39 6.56 -10.06
C VAL A 26 -0.06 6.22 -9.77
N ALA A 27 -0.91 7.25 -9.73
CA ALA A 27 -2.34 7.10 -9.47
C ALA A 27 -3.10 6.51 -10.67
N GLU A 28 -4.31 6.05 -10.43
CA GLU A 28 -5.22 5.50 -11.47
C GLU A 28 -4.56 4.37 -12.29
N CYS A 29 -3.84 3.48 -11.61
CA CYS A 29 -3.11 2.39 -12.23
C CYS A 29 -4.04 1.23 -12.63
N GLU A 30 -4.81 1.43 -13.71
CA GLU A 30 -5.64 0.38 -14.29
C GLU A 30 -4.92 -0.42 -15.38
N GLN A 31 -3.87 0.17 -15.97
CA GLN A 31 -3.10 -0.42 -17.05
C GLN A 31 -1.59 -0.36 -16.79
N PRO A 32 -0.84 -1.43 -17.02
CA PRO A 32 0.63 -1.45 -16.86
C PRO A 32 1.34 -0.37 -17.68
N SER A 33 0.78 0.04 -18.82
CA SER A 33 1.32 1.08 -19.67
C SER A 33 1.52 2.41 -18.96
N THR A 34 0.70 2.74 -17.94
CA THR A 34 0.86 3.96 -17.15
C THR A 34 2.17 3.93 -16.33
N VAL A 35 2.47 2.79 -15.71
CA VAL A 35 3.71 2.58 -14.96
C VAL A 35 4.91 2.55 -15.89
N LEU A 36 4.79 1.87 -17.05
CA LEU A 36 5.86 1.82 -18.05
C LEU A 36 6.15 3.21 -18.66
N ALA A 37 5.14 4.04 -18.84
CA ALA A 37 5.34 5.43 -19.26
C ALA A 37 6.09 6.24 -18.20
N ALA A 38 5.77 6.08 -16.92
CA ALA A 38 6.50 6.72 -15.83
C ALA A 38 7.97 6.24 -15.79
N LEU A 39 8.20 4.94 -15.96
CA LEU A 39 9.53 4.36 -16.05
C LEU A 39 10.31 4.88 -17.26
N TYR A 40 9.66 5.00 -18.42
CA TYR A 40 10.27 5.61 -19.62
C TYR A 40 10.76 7.03 -19.32
N PHE A 41 9.96 7.86 -18.68
CA PHE A 41 10.38 9.21 -18.31
C PHE A 41 11.50 9.21 -17.25
N ALA A 42 11.43 8.33 -16.27
CA ALA A 42 12.52 8.19 -15.28
C ALA A 42 13.86 7.85 -15.95
N ARG A 43 13.86 6.96 -16.96
CA ARG A 43 15.02 6.64 -17.78
C ARG A 43 15.48 7.82 -18.64
N LEU A 44 14.53 8.50 -19.29
CA LEU A 44 14.82 9.68 -20.14
C LEU A 44 15.52 10.80 -19.35
N PHE A 45 15.13 10.99 -18.08
CA PHE A 45 15.74 11.97 -17.18
C PHE A 45 16.96 11.44 -16.42
N GLY A 46 17.36 10.20 -16.64
CA GLY A 46 18.55 9.60 -16.02
C GLY A 46 18.44 9.38 -14.51
N ILE A 47 17.20 9.17 -14.00
CA ILE A 47 16.92 9.03 -12.55
C ILE A 47 16.23 7.69 -12.21
N ALA A 48 16.15 6.76 -13.15
CA ALA A 48 15.46 5.49 -12.94
C ALA A 48 16.08 4.62 -11.83
N ASP A 49 17.35 4.79 -11.56
CA ASP A 49 18.11 4.14 -10.49
C ASP A 49 17.84 4.75 -9.10
N ARG A 50 17.20 5.90 -9.02
CA ARG A 50 16.91 6.65 -7.78
C ARG A 50 15.42 6.79 -7.49
N VAL A 51 14.57 6.45 -8.42
CA VAL A 51 13.12 6.61 -8.30
C VAL A 51 12.45 5.24 -8.22
N ASP A 52 11.68 5.01 -7.17
CA ASP A 52 10.79 3.87 -7.07
C ASP A 52 9.44 4.25 -7.68
N VAL A 53 9.19 3.76 -8.90
CA VAL A 53 7.92 3.95 -9.59
C VAL A 53 6.90 2.99 -8.98
N SER A 54 5.99 3.53 -8.19
CA SER A 54 5.05 2.78 -7.36
C SER A 54 3.62 2.93 -7.86
N PRO A 55 3.01 1.90 -8.43
CA PRO A 55 1.58 1.92 -8.75
C PRO A 55 0.76 2.04 -7.48
N LEU A 56 -0.24 2.92 -7.50
CA LEU A 56 -1.17 3.14 -6.41
C LEU A 56 -2.49 2.40 -6.70
N PHE A 57 -2.85 1.49 -5.79
CA PHE A 57 -4.12 0.76 -5.82
C PHE A 57 -5.05 1.34 -4.76
N GLU A 58 -5.98 2.19 -5.16
CA GLU A 58 -6.89 2.89 -4.25
C GLU A 58 -8.35 2.87 -4.71
N THR A 59 -8.60 2.64 -5.99
CA THR A 59 -9.96 2.55 -6.54
C THR A 59 -10.47 1.12 -6.46
N GLU A 60 -11.80 0.97 -6.49
CA GLU A 60 -12.45 -0.34 -6.56
C GLU A 60 -11.93 -1.17 -7.73
N THR A 61 -11.88 -0.58 -8.92
CA THR A 61 -11.40 -1.22 -10.15
C THR A 61 -9.94 -1.66 -10.01
N ALA A 62 -9.07 -0.79 -9.48
CA ALA A 62 -7.66 -1.12 -9.27
C ALA A 62 -7.47 -2.27 -8.28
N LEU A 63 -8.24 -2.32 -7.20
CA LEU A 63 -8.18 -3.41 -6.22
C LEU A 63 -8.75 -4.73 -6.77
N GLU A 64 -9.84 -4.69 -7.53
CA GLU A 64 -10.43 -5.89 -8.12
C GLU A 64 -9.55 -6.50 -9.22
N HIS A 65 -8.96 -5.68 -10.07
CA HIS A 65 -8.15 -6.11 -11.20
C HIS A 65 -6.64 -6.08 -10.94
N GLY A 66 -6.22 -5.65 -9.75
CA GLY A 66 -4.82 -5.47 -9.39
C GLY A 66 -3.95 -6.72 -9.55
N GLY A 67 -4.50 -7.91 -9.28
CA GLY A 67 -3.78 -9.17 -9.52
C GLY A 67 -3.39 -9.34 -10.99
N ARG A 68 -4.33 -9.11 -11.93
CA ARG A 68 -4.04 -9.17 -13.37
C ARG A 68 -3.08 -8.07 -13.81
N PHE A 69 -3.23 -6.88 -13.25
CA PHE A 69 -2.31 -5.78 -13.48
C PHE A 69 -0.87 -6.16 -13.10
N LEU A 70 -0.68 -6.73 -11.91
CA LEU A 70 0.62 -7.18 -11.42
C LEU A 70 1.20 -8.30 -12.30
N ASP A 71 0.40 -9.29 -12.68
CA ASP A 71 0.83 -10.37 -13.58
C ASP A 71 1.37 -9.80 -14.91
N LEU A 72 0.67 -8.84 -15.50
CA LEU A 72 1.08 -8.19 -16.75
C LEU A 72 2.31 -7.31 -16.55
N LEU A 73 2.35 -6.47 -15.51
CA LEU A 73 3.48 -5.57 -15.27
C LEU A 73 4.77 -6.35 -14.97
N LEU A 74 4.69 -7.37 -14.13
CA LEU A 74 5.86 -8.15 -13.72
C LEU A 74 6.33 -9.13 -14.80
N SER A 75 5.52 -9.40 -15.83
CA SER A 75 5.95 -10.15 -17.02
C SER A 75 6.70 -9.29 -18.04
N GLU A 76 6.68 -7.96 -17.93
CA GLU A 76 7.35 -7.07 -18.87
C GLU A 76 8.88 -7.04 -18.64
N PRO A 77 9.69 -7.41 -19.65
CA PRO A 77 11.14 -7.51 -19.47
C PRO A 77 11.81 -6.21 -19.03
N ASP A 78 11.33 -5.08 -19.53
CA ASP A 78 11.84 -3.76 -19.16
C ASP A 78 11.57 -3.41 -17.70
N TYR A 79 10.39 -3.79 -17.19
CA TYR A 79 10.06 -3.61 -15.78
C TYR A 79 10.87 -4.53 -14.88
N GLN A 80 11.06 -5.81 -15.29
CA GLN A 80 11.90 -6.75 -14.56
C GLN A 80 13.35 -6.27 -14.46
N ALA A 81 13.93 -5.77 -15.55
CA ALA A 81 15.27 -5.22 -15.54
C ALA A 81 15.39 -4.02 -14.61
N TYR A 82 14.37 -3.15 -14.60
CA TYR A 82 14.30 -2.02 -13.68
C TYR A 82 14.18 -2.50 -12.22
N ALA A 83 13.28 -3.41 -11.90
CA ALA A 83 13.08 -3.94 -10.55
C ALA A 83 14.37 -4.58 -10.00
N LYS A 84 15.06 -5.37 -10.81
CA LYS A 84 16.38 -5.96 -10.46
C LYS A 84 17.44 -4.89 -10.23
N GLY A 85 17.49 -3.85 -11.06
CA GLY A 85 18.39 -2.73 -10.87
C GLY A 85 18.11 -1.90 -9.62
N ARG A 86 16.84 -1.81 -9.22
CA ARG A 86 16.41 -1.16 -7.98
C ARG A 86 16.60 -2.05 -6.74
N GLY A 87 16.67 -3.37 -6.91
CA GLY A 87 16.65 -4.35 -5.83
C GLY A 87 15.28 -4.49 -5.16
N ARG A 88 14.23 -3.85 -5.71
CA ARG A 88 12.90 -3.88 -5.13
C ARG A 88 11.79 -3.59 -6.14
N ILE A 89 10.59 -4.05 -5.81
CA ILE A 89 9.33 -3.69 -6.44
C ILE A 89 8.53 -2.89 -5.41
N ALA A 90 8.19 -1.65 -5.74
CA ALA A 90 7.42 -0.78 -4.87
C ALA A 90 5.96 -0.73 -5.32
N ILE A 91 5.02 -0.93 -4.40
CA ILE A 91 3.60 -0.67 -4.60
C ILE A 91 3.05 0.19 -3.46
N GLN A 92 1.96 0.88 -3.72
CA GLN A 92 1.18 1.53 -2.67
C GLN A 92 -0.25 1.02 -2.68
N THR A 93 -0.79 0.76 -1.50
CA THR A 93 -2.20 0.49 -1.28
C THR A 93 -2.85 1.66 -0.56
N GLY A 94 -3.78 2.34 -1.26
CA GLY A 94 -4.48 3.51 -0.77
C GLY A 94 -5.77 3.12 -0.08
N PHE A 95 -5.82 3.25 1.25
CA PHE A 95 -7.02 2.92 2.02
C PHE A 95 -8.01 4.08 2.12
N SER A 96 -7.57 5.31 1.93
CA SER A 96 -8.38 6.50 2.07
C SER A 96 -9.62 6.49 1.18
N ASP A 97 -9.43 6.27 -0.11
CA ASP A 97 -10.52 6.21 -1.07
C ASP A 97 -11.21 4.84 -1.05
N ALA A 98 -10.46 3.75 -0.99
CA ALA A 98 -11.03 2.42 -0.88
C ALA A 98 -11.94 2.28 0.36
N GLY A 99 -11.49 2.71 1.54
CA GLY A 99 -12.30 2.67 2.76
C GLY A 99 -13.54 3.56 2.71
N ARG A 100 -13.46 4.67 1.97
CA ARG A 100 -14.57 5.63 1.81
C ARG A 100 -15.64 5.15 0.82
N PHE A 101 -15.25 4.61 -0.32
CA PHE A 101 -16.14 4.27 -1.43
C PHE A 101 -16.50 2.78 -1.49
N VAL A 102 -15.63 1.91 -1.04
CA VAL A 102 -15.84 0.45 -1.02
C VAL A 102 -16.27 -0.04 0.37
N GLY A 103 -15.82 0.64 1.41
CA GLY A 103 -15.98 0.26 2.82
C GLY A 103 -14.70 -0.35 3.41
N GLN A 104 -14.53 -0.17 4.71
CA GLN A 104 -13.28 -0.57 5.39
C GLN A 104 -13.00 -2.08 5.31
N ILE A 105 -13.99 -2.92 5.62
CA ILE A 105 -13.81 -4.37 5.62
C ILE A 105 -13.55 -4.90 4.19
N PRO A 106 -14.36 -4.58 3.18
CA PRO A 106 -14.09 -5.02 1.82
C PRO A 106 -12.76 -4.49 1.28
N ALA A 107 -12.38 -3.24 1.60
CA ALA A 107 -11.11 -2.68 1.18
C ALA A 107 -9.92 -3.44 1.79
N SER A 108 -9.96 -3.74 3.10
CA SER A 108 -8.93 -4.53 3.79
C SER A 108 -8.76 -5.91 3.16
N LEU A 109 -9.87 -6.61 2.87
CA LEU A 109 -9.84 -7.93 2.23
C LEU A 109 -9.28 -7.87 0.80
N ALA A 110 -9.62 -6.82 0.05
CA ALA A 110 -9.11 -6.63 -1.30
C ALA A 110 -7.61 -6.32 -1.31
N ILE A 111 -7.14 -5.49 -0.37
CA ILE A 111 -5.72 -5.18 -0.19
C ILE A 111 -4.93 -6.42 0.20
N GLU A 112 -5.38 -7.19 1.20
CA GLU A 112 -4.73 -8.43 1.61
C GLU A 112 -4.60 -9.42 0.43
N ARG A 113 -5.67 -9.56 -0.36
CA ARG A 113 -5.65 -10.38 -1.56
C ARG A 113 -4.64 -9.87 -2.59
N LEU A 114 -4.57 -8.55 -2.81
CA LEU A 114 -3.62 -7.92 -3.73
C LEU A 114 -2.17 -8.18 -3.30
N GLN A 115 -1.88 -8.05 -2.01
CA GLN A 115 -0.56 -8.34 -1.44
C GLN A 115 -0.16 -9.81 -1.67
N GLY A 116 -1.09 -10.75 -1.45
CA GLY A 116 -0.88 -12.16 -1.76
C GLY A 116 -0.62 -12.40 -3.25
N ARG A 117 -1.34 -11.72 -4.14
CA ARG A 117 -1.12 -11.79 -5.60
C ARG A 117 0.22 -11.20 -6.03
N LEU A 118 0.70 -10.16 -5.34
CA LEU A 118 2.05 -9.63 -5.59
C LEU A 118 3.12 -10.69 -5.33
N ALA A 119 3.06 -11.36 -4.17
CA ALA A 119 4.01 -12.42 -3.84
C ALA A 119 3.98 -13.57 -4.89
N GLU A 120 2.79 -13.98 -5.33
CA GLU A 120 2.61 -15.01 -6.36
C GLU A 120 3.19 -14.55 -7.70
N ALA A 121 2.89 -13.34 -8.15
CA ALA A 121 3.36 -12.79 -9.42
C ALA A 121 4.88 -12.60 -9.43
N MET A 122 5.48 -12.15 -8.32
CA MET A 122 6.94 -12.05 -8.18
C MET A 122 7.60 -13.43 -8.29
N ALA A 123 7.08 -14.43 -7.57
CA ALA A 123 7.61 -15.79 -7.64
C ALA A 123 7.47 -16.40 -9.04
N ALA A 124 6.31 -16.25 -9.69
CA ALA A 124 6.05 -16.76 -11.03
C ALA A 124 6.98 -16.16 -12.10
N ASN A 125 7.45 -14.92 -11.89
CA ASN A 125 8.34 -14.22 -12.82
C ASN A 125 9.82 -14.28 -12.41
N GLY A 126 10.20 -15.10 -11.41
CA GLY A 126 11.58 -15.26 -10.98
C GLY A 126 12.18 -13.99 -10.36
N LEU A 127 11.35 -13.23 -9.64
CA LEU A 127 11.71 -11.97 -8.97
C LEU A 127 11.80 -12.15 -7.45
N THR A 128 12.23 -13.32 -6.99
CA THR A 128 12.37 -13.62 -5.55
C THR A 128 13.65 -13.06 -4.93
N ASP A 129 14.57 -12.61 -5.76
CA ASP A 129 15.83 -11.96 -5.39
C ASP A 129 15.71 -10.44 -5.19
N VAL A 130 14.54 -9.87 -5.45
CA VAL A 130 14.23 -8.46 -5.19
C VAL A 130 13.21 -8.33 -4.06
N ALA A 131 13.30 -7.26 -3.28
CA ALA A 131 12.38 -7.02 -2.17
C ALA A 131 11.00 -6.54 -2.66
N ALA A 132 9.97 -6.84 -1.90
CA ALA A 132 8.65 -6.20 -2.06
C ALA A 132 8.54 -5.04 -1.07
N LEU A 133 8.52 -3.81 -1.59
CA LEU A 133 8.27 -2.62 -0.80
C LEU A 133 6.79 -2.27 -0.89
N ILE A 134 6.10 -2.29 0.24
CA ILE A 134 4.67 -2.01 0.33
C ILE A 134 4.44 -0.82 1.23
N PHE A 135 4.01 0.28 0.64
CA PHE A 135 3.52 1.44 1.37
C PHE A 135 2.00 1.35 1.48
N ASP A 136 1.52 1.11 2.69
CA ASP A 136 0.10 0.99 2.98
C ASP A 136 -0.38 2.13 3.87
N THR A 137 -1.41 2.84 3.41
CA THR A 137 -2.05 3.90 4.18
C THR A 137 -3.16 3.39 5.11
N HIS A 138 -3.43 2.09 5.12
CA HIS A 138 -4.43 1.45 5.97
C HIS A 138 -4.20 1.71 7.46
N GLY A 139 -2.95 1.64 7.89
CA GLY A 139 -2.56 1.89 9.27
C GLY A 139 -2.40 3.35 9.66
N GLU A 140 -2.74 4.33 8.82
CA GLU A 140 -2.51 5.76 9.09
C GLU A 140 -3.32 6.33 10.26
N GLY A 141 -4.32 5.60 10.76
CA GLY A 141 -5.08 6.02 11.91
C GLY A 141 -6.21 5.06 12.24
N MET A 142 -6.61 5.05 13.51
CA MET A 142 -7.75 4.24 13.97
C MET A 142 -9.04 4.57 13.22
N GLY A 143 -9.23 5.81 12.82
CA GLY A 143 -10.36 6.25 11.99
C GLY A 143 -10.38 5.65 10.59
N ARG A 144 -9.29 5.02 10.16
CA ARG A 144 -9.16 4.30 8.88
C ARG A 144 -9.16 2.78 9.02
N GLY A 145 -9.63 2.27 10.15
CA GLY A 145 -9.79 0.84 10.37
C GLY A 145 -8.64 0.15 11.10
N ALA A 146 -7.54 0.84 11.39
CA ALA A 146 -6.49 0.32 12.23
C ALA A 146 -6.94 0.24 13.69
N HIS A 147 -6.77 -0.91 14.32
CA HIS A 147 -7.09 -1.16 15.72
C HIS A 147 -5.90 -1.83 16.43
N PRO A 148 -4.71 -1.18 16.41
CA PRO A 148 -3.52 -1.78 16.98
C PRO A 148 -3.67 -1.93 18.50
N SER A 149 -3.15 -3.03 19.02
CA SER A 149 -3.08 -3.30 20.46
C SER A 149 -1.79 -2.76 21.09
N SER A 150 -0.78 -2.51 20.27
CA SER A 150 0.52 -1.97 20.69
C SER A 150 1.08 -1.05 19.61
N PHE A 151 2.19 -0.37 19.90
CA PHE A 151 2.89 0.44 18.92
C PHE A 151 3.57 -0.43 17.84
N GLU A 152 4.09 -1.59 18.24
CA GLU A 152 4.65 -2.58 17.32
C GLU A 152 3.59 -3.05 16.32
N ASP A 153 2.42 -3.43 16.83
CA ASP A 153 1.27 -3.82 16.01
C ASP A 153 0.87 -2.70 15.04
N ARG A 154 0.93 -1.44 15.49
CA ARG A 154 0.68 -0.27 14.63
C ARG A 154 1.67 -0.14 13.48
N ILE A 155 2.95 -0.43 13.70
CA ILE A 155 3.98 -0.39 12.66
C ILE A 155 3.79 -1.54 11.66
N GLU A 156 3.43 -2.72 12.16
CA GLU A 156 3.26 -3.93 11.34
C GLU A 156 1.91 -4.01 10.63
N TRP A 157 0.99 -3.09 10.92
CA TRP A 157 -0.39 -3.11 10.42
C TRP A 157 -0.52 -3.12 8.90
N ALA A 158 0.49 -2.66 8.19
CA ALA A 158 0.49 -2.58 6.72
C ALA A 158 0.21 -3.93 6.04
N LEU A 159 0.59 -5.04 6.68
CA LEU A 159 0.34 -6.38 6.17
C LEU A 159 -0.20 -7.29 7.28
N SER A 160 -1.26 -8.02 6.97
CA SER A 160 -1.72 -9.08 7.85
C SER A 160 -0.68 -10.20 7.96
N PRO A 161 -0.68 -11.00 9.06
CA PRO A 161 0.18 -12.17 9.17
C PRO A 161 0.00 -13.16 8.01
N TRP A 162 -1.19 -13.26 7.45
CA TRP A 162 -1.47 -14.05 6.25
C TRP A 162 -0.72 -13.54 5.03
N ALA A 163 -0.75 -12.23 4.77
CA ALA A 163 -0.03 -11.61 3.66
C ALA A 163 1.49 -11.75 3.84
N GLN A 164 2.02 -11.45 5.03
CA GLN A 164 3.44 -11.61 5.36
C GLN A 164 3.94 -13.03 5.06
N ARG A 165 3.16 -14.04 5.47
CA ARG A 165 3.49 -15.45 5.24
C ARG A 165 3.61 -15.81 3.76
N ARG A 166 2.88 -15.13 2.86
CA ARG A 166 2.99 -15.34 1.41
C ARG A 166 4.37 -14.98 0.89
N PHE A 167 4.90 -13.85 1.33
CA PHE A 167 6.25 -13.40 0.95
C PHE A 167 7.33 -14.29 1.55
N THR A 168 7.24 -14.60 2.85
CA THR A 168 8.19 -15.50 3.52
C THR A 168 8.27 -16.87 2.82
N ARG A 169 7.14 -17.47 2.48
CA ARG A 169 7.10 -18.77 1.79
C ARG A 169 7.61 -18.73 0.36
N ALA A 170 7.48 -17.58 -0.30
CA ALA A 170 8.05 -17.35 -1.62
C ALA A 170 9.55 -17.00 -1.58
N GLY A 171 10.14 -16.83 -0.38
CA GLY A 171 11.53 -16.40 -0.21
C GLY A 171 11.78 -14.95 -0.61
N ILE A 172 10.74 -14.11 -0.56
CA ILE A 172 10.79 -12.70 -0.95
C ILE A 172 10.98 -11.85 0.29
N ALA A 173 12.01 -10.99 0.29
CA ALA A 173 12.21 -9.99 1.33
C ALA A 173 11.06 -8.96 1.30
N LEU A 174 10.53 -8.62 2.48
CA LEU A 174 9.43 -7.68 2.61
C LEU A 174 9.91 -6.39 3.30
N GLU A 175 9.64 -5.26 2.67
CA GLU A 175 9.92 -3.91 3.18
C GLU A 175 8.59 -3.17 3.38
N PRO A 176 7.89 -3.32 4.52
CA PRO A 176 6.69 -2.56 4.79
C PRO A 176 7.04 -1.12 5.15
N GLU A 177 6.32 -0.17 4.59
CA GLU A 177 6.41 1.24 4.95
C GLU A 177 5.09 1.69 5.57
N ALA A 178 5.16 2.22 6.78
CA ALA A 178 4.04 2.84 7.48
C ALA A 178 4.17 4.36 7.44
N SER A 179 3.03 5.06 7.43
CA SER A 179 3.00 6.52 7.57
C SER A 179 2.26 6.94 8.85
N PHE A 180 2.61 8.11 9.36
CA PHE A 180 1.99 8.74 10.50
C PHE A 180 1.38 10.06 10.03
N GLN A 181 0.13 10.03 9.60
CA GLN A 181 -0.59 11.19 9.07
C GLN A 181 -1.82 11.52 9.92
N GLY A 182 -2.38 12.71 9.71
CA GLY A 182 -3.58 13.13 10.38
C GLY A 182 -3.46 13.11 11.91
N GLY A 183 -4.46 12.53 12.57
CA GLY A 183 -4.54 12.47 14.02
C GLY A 183 -3.38 11.70 14.67
N ASP A 184 -2.94 10.62 14.05
CA ASP A 184 -1.82 9.80 14.55
C ASP A 184 -0.51 10.58 14.51
N GLY A 185 -0.24 11.31 13.42
CA GLY A 185 0.93 12.17 13.31
C GLY A 185 0.94 13.24 14.40
N TYR A 186 -0.21 13.85 14.65
CA TYR A 186 -0.34 14.83 15.72
C TYR A 186 -0.13 14.22 17.11
N LEU A 187 -0.78 13.08 17.41
CA LEU A 187 -0.69 12.44 18.73
C LEU A 187 0.71 11.91 19.04
N LEU A 188 1.38 11.34 18.04
CA LEU A 188 2.69 10.68 18.22
C LEU A 188 3.88 11.64 18.10
N PHE A 189 3.67 12.85 17.57
CA PHE A 189 4.73 13.84 17.35
C PHE A 189 4.37 15.24 17.86
N ALA A 190 3.39 15.35 18.77
CA ALA A 190 2.88 16.64 19.24
C ALA A 190 3.90 17.44 20.07
N THR A 191 4.80 16.77 20.78
CA THR A 191 5.87 17.41 21.57
C THR A 191 7.21 16.73 21.30
N PRO A 192 8.36 17.40 21.55
CA PRO A 192 9.67 16.78 21.38
C PRO A 192 9.86 15.48 22.16
N GLU A 193 9.31 15.41 23.37
CA GLU A 193 9.44 14.23 24.23
C GLU A 193 8.65 13.04 23.65
N ILE A 194 7.42 13.29 23.19
CA ILE A 194 6.59 12.26 22.56
C ILE A 194 7.23 11.82 21.23
N ALA A 195 7.69 12.77 20.43
CA ALA A 195 8.36 12.48 19.16
C ALA A 195 9.62 11.62 19.39
N LEU A 196 10.42 11.96 20.40
CA LEU A 196 11.61 11.18 20.75
C LEU A 196 11.24 9.77 21.20
N ALA A 197 10.23 9.61 22.05
CA ALA A 197 9.74 8.29 22.47
C ALA A 197 9.24 7.47 21.29
N THR A 198 8.46 8.06 20.40
CA THR A 198 7.95 7.42 19.19
C THR A 198 9.10 6.97 18.27
N LEU A 199 10.05 7.86 17.98
CA LEU A 199 11.20 7.52 17.14
C LEU A 199 12.09 6.44 17.77
N THR A 200 12.22 6.47 19.09
CA THR A 200 12.96 5.42 19.82
C THR A 200 12.29 4.05 19.62
N GLN A 201 10.97 3.99 19.70
CA GLN A 201 10.23 2.75 19.44
C GLN A 201 10.37 2.30 17.99
N VAL A 202 10.29 3.22 17.03
CA VAL A 202 10.50 2.89 15.60
C VAL A 202 11.88 2.30 15.36
N VAL A 203 12.92 2.89 15.95
CA VAL A 203 14.30 2.40 15.80
C VAL A 203 14.53 1.09 16.53
N ALA A 204 13.91 0.91 17.70
CA ALA A 204 14.00 -0.34 18.49
C ALA A 204 13.19 -1.47 17.87
N HIS A 205 12.19 -1.15 17.04
CA HIS A 205 11.35 -2.15 16.39
C HIS A 205 12.17 -2.96 15.40
N SER A 206 12.29 -4.26 15.67
CA SER A 206 12.85 -5.23 14.74
C SER A 206 11.74 -6.17 14.31
N PRO A 207 11.26 -6.08 13.06
CA PRO A 207 10.24 -7.01 12.58
C PRO A 207 10.76 -8.45 12.78
N ALA A 208 10.02 -9.25 13.49
CA ALA A 208 10.33 -10.66 13.61
C ALA A 208 10.15 -11.31 12.24
N HIS A 209 11.23 -11.63 11.56
CA HIS A 209 11.22 -12.39 10.30
C HIS A 209 10.86 -13.87 10.54
N THR A 210 9.93 -14.11 11.41
CA THR A 210 9.42 -15.46 11.70
C THR A 210 8.21 -15.71 10.80
N ASP A 211 8.19 -16.89 10.18
CA ASP A 211 6.94 -17.37 9.55
C ASP A 211 5.88 -17.40 10.65
N PRO A 212 4.93 -16.45 10.67
CA PRO A 212 3.93 -16.45 11.71
C PRO A 212 3.16 -17.77 11.60
N ASP A 213 3.13 -18.55 12.69
CA ASP A 213 2.34 -19.77 12.75
C ASP A 213 0.85 -19.40 12.80
N VAL A 214 0.37 -18.94 11.66
CA VAL A 214 -1.03 -18.56 11.49
C VAL A 214 -1.82 -19.81 11.16
N PRO A 215 -2.76 -20.22 12.02
CA PRO A 215 -3.67 -21.30 11.70
C PRO A 215 -4.34 -21.04 10.37
N THR A 216 -4.38 -22.04 9.48
CA THR A 216 -5.03 -21.87 8.19
C THR A 216 -6.54 -21.85 8.40
N ASP A 217 -7.11 -20.65 8.49
CA ASP A 217 -8.55 -20.45 8.57
C ASP A 217 -9.23 -21.06 7.35
N PRO A 218 -10.34 -21.80 7.52
CA PRO A 218 -11.16 -22.29 6.40
C PRO A 218 -11.54 -21.20 5.38
N PHE A 219 -11.70 -19.94 5.82
CA PHE A 219 -11.96 -18.80 4.98
C PHE A 219 -10.93 -18.62 3.85
N TYR A 220 -9.64 -18.79 4.16
CA TYR A 220 -8.56 -18.69 3.17
C TYR A 220 -8.42 -19.92 2.26
N ARG A 221 -9.03 -21.05 2.66
CA ARG A 221 -9.04 -22.28 1.84
C ARG A 221 -10.24 -22.37 0.90
N ARG A 222 -11.29 -21.63 1.20
CA ARG A 222 -12.57 -21.67 0.50
C ARG A 222 -12.79 -20.37 -0.27
N THR A 223 -12.22 -20.30 -1.48
CA THR A 223 -12.35 -19.13 -2.37
C THR A 223 -13.80 -18.78 -2.67
N ASP A 224 -14.68 -19.77 -2.80
CA ASP A 224 -16.10 -19.58 -2.97
C ASP A 224 -16.70 -18.81 -1.78
N LEU A 225 -16.42 -19.27 -0.56
CA LEU A 225 -16.93 -18.66 0.67
C LEU A 225 -16.38 -17.24 0.87
N SER A 226 -15.08 -17.04 0.64
CA SER A 226 -14.45 -15.72 0.82
C SER A 226 -14.94 -14.71 -0.20
N LEU A 227 -15.19 -15.11 -1.45
CA LEU A 227 -15.75 -14.24 -2.48
C LEU A 227 -17.20 -13.89 -2.19
N ASP A 228 -18.01 -14.84 -1.74
CA ASP A 228 -19.41 -14.59 -1.40
C ASP A 228 -19.52 -13.66 -0.17
N PHE A 229 -18.67 -13.86 0.82
CA PHE A 229 -18.56 -12.96 1.97
C PHE A 229 -18.16 -11.55 1.54
N TYR A 230 -17.10 -11.42 0.74
CA TYR A 230 -16.65 -10.14 0.21
C TYR A 230 -17.77 -9.40 -0.54
N ARG A 231 -18.50 -10.09 -1.42
CA ARG A 231 -19.61 -9.52 -2.19
C ARG A 231 -20.74 -9.05 -1.29
N ALA A 232 -21.13 -9.87 -0.33
CA ALA A 232 -22.21 -9.54 0.59
C ALA A 232 -21.87 -8.32 1.47
N ILE A 233 -20.68 -8.26 2.02
CA ILE A 233 -20.22 -7.12 2.82
C ILE A 233 -20.08 -5.86 1.95
N LYS A 234 -19.54 -5.97 0.75
CA LYS A 234 -19.41 -4.86 -0.18
C LYS A 234 -20.78 -4.28 -0.58
N GLU A 235 -21.73 -5.13 -0.90
CA GLU A 235 -23.10 -4.71 -1.22
C GLU A 235 -23.76 -3.99 -0.04
N HIS A 236 -23.66 -4.55 1.15
CA HIS A 236 -24.19 -3.93 2.36
C HIS A 236 -23.53 -2.57 2.66
N GLN A 237 -22.22 -2.46 2.51
CA GLN A 237 -21.48 -1.21 2.70
C GLN A 237 -21.88 -0.16 1.66
N ARG A 238 -22.02 -0.54 0.39
CA ARG A 238 -22.49 0.36 -0.67
C ARG A 238 -23.87 0.91 -0.34
N ASP A 239 -24.82 0.04 0.01
CA ASP A 239 -26.19 0.44 0.36
C ASP A 239 -26.19 1.42 1.55
N HIS A 240 -25.31 1.20 2.53
CA HIS A 240 -25.13 2.11 3.65
C HIS A 240 -24.56 3.47 3.21
N LEU A 241 -23.48 3.48 2.43
CA LEU A 241 -22.82 4.71 1.97
C LEU A 241 -23.72 5.55 1.05
N GLU A 242 -24.55 4.90 0.23
CA GLU A 242 -25.52 5.57 -0.65
C GLU A 242 -26.82 5.96 0.08
N SER A 243 -26.98 5.57 1.33
CA SER A 243 -28.18 5.83 2.09
C SER A 243 -28.37 7.32 2.41
N ARG A 244 -29.63 7.75 2.43
CA ARG A 244 -29.98 9.11 2.86
C ARG A 244 -29.58 9.41 4.31
N THR A 245 -29.54 8.39 5.16
CA THR A 245 -29.13 8.51 6.56
C THR A 245 -27.66 8.84 6.65
N TYR A 246 -26.80 8.12 5.92
CA TYR A 246 -25.37 8.38 5.86
C TYR A 246 -25.07 9.78 5.31
N SER A 247 -25.68 10.15 4.20
CA SER A 247 -25.53 11.48 3.59
C SER A 247 -25.90 12.61 4.56
N ARG A 248 -26.99 12.46 5.32
CA ARG A 248 -27.40 13.43 6.33
C ARG A 248 -26.42 13.50 7.50
N ALA A 249 -25.94 12.35 7.97
CA ALA A 249 -24.96 12.30 9.05
C ALA A 249 -23.66 13.03 8.66
N ILE A 250 -23.11 12.74 7.49
CA ILE A 250 -21.89 13.40 6.99
C ILE A 250 -22.09 14.91 6.82
N THR A 251 -23.25 15.33 6.32
CA THR A 251 -23.57 16.75 6.19
C THR A 251 -23.63 17.44 7.57
N ALA A 252 -24.25 16.80 8.55
CA ALA A 252 -24.34 17.35 9.91
C ALA A 252 -22.94 17.46 10.57
N PHE A 253 -22.08 16.46 10.41
CA PHE A 253 -20.70 16.53 10.87
C PHE A 253 -19.90 17.61 10.15
N GLY A 254 -20.04 17.73 8.83
CA GLY A 254 -19.35 18.75 8.04
C GLY A 254 -19.75 20.16 8.44
N LEU A 255 -21.02 20.43 8.70
CA LEU A 255 -21.49 21.72 9.18
C LEU A 255 -21.00 22.04 10.60
N GLY A 256 -20.84 21.03 11.46
CA GLY A 256 -20.27 21.21 12.79
C GLY A 256 -18.79 21.59 12.81
N LEU A 257 -18.05 21.26 11.76
CA LEU A 257 -16.63 21.61 11.62
C LEU A 257 -16.40 22.98 10.98
N LEU A 258 -17.43 23.57 10.37
CA LEU A 258 -17.37 24.90 9.73
C LEU A 258 -17.82 26.05 10.61
N ASN A 259 -18.31 25.79 11.83
CA ASN A 259 -18.70 26.73 12.85
C ASN A 259 -17.73 26.67 14.03
#